data_1dc243b0d5e7b3f82d5924c3ad3f60e9
#
_entry.id   1dc243b0d5e7b3f82d5924c3ad3f60e9
#
_cell.length_a   1.000
_cell.length_b   1.000
_cell.length_c   1.000
_cell.angle_alpha   90.00
_cell.angle_beta   90.00
_cell.angle_gamma   90.00
#
_symmetry.space_group_name_H-M   'P 1'
#
loop_
_entity.id
_entity.type
_entity.pdbx_description
1 polymer ?
#
loop_
_entity_poly.entity_id
_entity_poly.type
_entity_poly.pdbx_seq_one_letter_code
_entity_poly.pdbx_strand_id
1 'polypeptide(L)'
;MRRLSGPRWAALLALIVLAGCEFGPKGPGVINGTIISPFDLGAVVLEVEGTGVRGFVGNGDTQAYGSVVPGVGGRHRVVLVSRSGSSIQFGIEVEDLRAETPIAIVVFAAGADNIPKLLAGTLVELEH
;
A
#
# COMPACT_ATOMS: atom_id res chain seq x y z
N MET A 1 -24.52 -18.63 -45.88
CA MET A 1 -24.51 -19.54 -44.77
C MET A 1 -23.25 -19.49 -43.97
N ARG A 2 -22.16 -19.77 -44.56
CA ARG A 2 -20.88 -19.80 -43.88
C ARG A 2 -20.48 -18.48 -43.22
N ARG A 3 -20.93 -17.40 -43.77
CA ARG A 3 -20.62 -16.08 -43.28
C ARG A 3 -21.24 -15.77 -41.95
N LEU A 4 -22.30 -16.45 -41.58
CA LEU A 4 -23.01 -16.23 -40.35
C LEU A 4 -22.27 -16.77 -39.12
N SER A 5 -21.46 -17.78 -39.29
CA SER A 5 -20.72 -18.36 -38.17
C SER A 5 -19.57 -17.45 -37.70
N GLY A 6 -18.92 -16.74 -38.60
CA GLY A 6 -17.81 -15.84 -38.25
C GLY A 6 -18.18 -14.75 -37.26
N PRO A 7 -19.24 -13.97 -37.48
CA PRO A 7 -19.65 -12.93 -36.54
C PRO A 7 -20.04 -13.48 -35.17
N ARG A 8 -20.66 -14.64 -35.15
CA ARG A 8 -21.06 -15.28 -33.91
C ARG A 8 -19.84 -15.68 -33.05
N TRP A 9 -18.84 -16.21 -33.70
CA TRP A 9 -17.62 -16.58 -33.01
C TRP A 9 -16.88 -15.38 -32.46
N ALA A 10 -16.80 -14.31 -33.21
CA ALA A 10 -16.17 -13.08 -32.78
C ALA A 10 -16.88 -12.47 -31.57
N ALA A 11 -18.21 -12.47 -31.57
CA ALA A 11 -18.98 -11.98 -30.43
C ALA A 11 -18.75 -12.80 -29.17
N LEU A 12 -18.67 -14.12 -29.30
CA LEU A 12 -18.42 -15.01 -28.18
C LEU A 12 -17.04 -14.76 -27.57
N LEU A 13 -16.03 -14.61 -28.39
CA LEU A 13 -14.68 -14.30 -27.92
C LEU A 13 -14.62 -12.95 -27.21
N ALA A 14 -15.31 -11.95 -27.71
CA ALA A 14 -15.38 -10.64 -27.08
C ALA A 14 -16.00 -10.72 -25.69
N LEU A 15 -17.05 -11.51 -25.51
CA LEU A 15 -17.69 -11.72 -24.23
C LEU A 15 -16.73 -12.37 -23.21
N ILE A 16 -15.97 -13.34 -23.63
CA ILE A 16 -15.00 -14.01 -22.75
C ILE A 16 -13.94 -13.02 -22.28
N VAL A 17 -13.42 -12.17 -23.16
CA VAL A 17 -12.44 -11.17 -22.81
C VAL A 17 -13.01 -10.15 -21.83
N LEU A 18 -14.23 -9.68 -22.03
CA LEU A 18 -14.88 -8.75 -21.12
C LEU A 18 -15.10 -9.38 -19.73
N ALA A 19 -15.53 -10.62 -19.67
CA ALA A 19 -15.69 -11.30 -18.40
C ALA A 19 -14.35 -11.42 -17.65
N GLY A 20 -13.26 -11.68 -18.35
CA GLY A 20 -11.94 -11.72 -17.75
C GLY A 20 -11.53 -10.37 -17.15
N CYS A 21 -11.92 -9.25 -17.75
CA CYS A 21 -11.60 -7.93 -17.26
C CYS A 21 -12.38 -7.54 -15.99
N GLU A 22 -13.51 -8.19 -15.70
CA GLU A 22 -14.33 -7.89 -14.53
C GLU A 22 -13.69 -8.32 -13.20
N PHE A 23 -12.73 -9.21 -13.23
CA PHE A 23 -12.11 -9.74 -12.02
C PHE A 23 -11.09 -8.81 -11.39
N GLY A 24 -10.74 -7.71 -12.05
CA GLY A 24 -9.81 -6.71 -11.53
C GLY A 24 -8.36 -7.22 -11.39
N PRO A 25 -7.46 -6.39 -10.86
CA PRO A 25 -6.05 -6.73 -10.74
C PRO A 25 -5.84 -7.86 -9.73
N LYS A 26 -4.97 -8.80 -10.10
CA LYS A 26 -4.54 -9.92 -9.29
C LYS A 26 -3.04 -9.90 -9.17
N GLY A 27 -2.53 -10.59 -8.13
CA GLY A 27 -1.11 -10.81 -7.96
C GLY A 27 -0.40 -9.61 -7.35
N PRO A 28 0.91 -9.52 -7.53
CA PRO A 28 1.73 -8.54 -6.86
C PRO A 28 1.35 -7.11 -7.20
N GLY A 29 1.48 -6.22 -6.21
CA GLY A 29 1.22 -4.81 -6.40
C GLY A 29 1.64 -4.00 -5.20
N VAL A 30 1.28 -2.72 -5.21
CA VAL A 30 1.62 -1.77 -4.16
C VAL A 30 0.33 -1.10 -3.65
N ILE A 31 0.16 -1.11 -2.35
CA ILE A 31 -0.90 -0.37 -1.67
C ILE A 31 -0.31 0.95 -1.21
N ASN A 32 -0.85 2.06 -1.68
CA ASN A 32 -0.35 3.37 -1.30
C ASN A 32 -0.90 3.81 0.04
N GLY A 33 -0.06 4.45 0.83
CA GLY A 33 -0.42 4.97 2.13
C GLY A 33 0.03 6.41 2.31
N THR A 34 -0.73 7.15 3.10
CA THR A 34 -0.43 8.53 3.47
C THR A 34 -0.58 8.68 4.97
N ILE A 35 0.35 9.39 5.59
CA ILE A 35 0.26 9.73 7.01
C ILE A 35 -0.51 11.03 7.15
N ILE A 36 -1.59 10.98 7.90
CA ILE A 36 -2.42 12.15 8.22
C ILE A 36 -2.07 12.58 9.64
N SER A 37 -1.64 13.81 9.81
CA SER A 37 -1.25 14.35 11.11
C SER A 37 -1.50 15.85 11.18
N PRO A 38 -1.82 16.39 12.38
CA PRO A 38 -1.89 17.84 12.59
C PRO A 38 -0.51 18.50 12.68
N PHE A 39 0.57 17.71 12.69
CA PHE A 39 1.94 18.21 12.78
C PHE A 39 2.71 18.00 11.48
N ASP A 40 3.72 18.82 11.25
CA ASP A 40 4.70 18.58 10.18
C ASP A 40 5.70 17.53 10.67
N LEU A 41 5.55 16.31 10.16
CA LEU A 41 6.35 15.19 10.61
C LEU A 41 7.60 15.00 9.75
N GLY A 42 8.73 14.75 10.41
CA GLY A 42 9.98 14.38 9.77
C GLY A 42 10.19 12.87 9.75
N ALA A 43 9.63 12.17 10.71
CA ALA A 43 9.77 10.72 10.82
C ALA A 43 8.57 10.09 11.49
N VAL A 44 8.23 8.88 11.04
CA VAL A 44 7.14 8.09 11.60
C VAL A 44 7.57 6.64 11.64
N VAL A 45 7.22 5.95 12.72
CA VAL A 45 7.38 4.50 12.82
C VAL A 45 6.01 3.86 12.76
N LEU A 46 5.84 2.92 11.83
CA LEU A 46 4.63 2.15 11.68
C LEU A 46 4.84 0.71 12.08
N GLU A 47 3.80 0.08 12.59
CA GLU A 47 3.69 -1.37 12.63
C GLU A 47 2.64 -1.78 11.61
N VAL A 48 3.00 -2.72 10.74
CA VAL A 48 2.15 -3.23 9.68
C VAL A 48 1.95 -4.71 9.88
N GLU A 49 0.69 -5.13 9.98
CA GLU A 49 0.32 -6.54 10.14
C GLU A 49 -0.43 -7.01 8.89
N GLY A 50 0.00 -8.13 8.34
CA GLY A 50 -0.67 -8.75 7.21
C GLY A 50 0.14 -9.88 6.62
N THR A 51 -0.57 -10.80 5.97
CA THR A 51 0.07 -11.87 5.21
C THR A 51 0.40 -11.34 3.80
N GLY A 52 1.50 -11.83 3.22
CA GLY A 52 1.87 -11.45 1.87
C GLY A 52 2.49 -10.06 1.73
N VAL A 53 2.88 -9.42 2.83
CA VAL A 53 3.65 -8.17 2.78
C VAL A 53 5.09 -8.50 2.42
N ARG A 54 5.60 -7.92 1.32
CA ARG A 54 6.93 -8.22 0.79
C ARG A 54 7.95 -7.15 1.10
N GLY A 55 7.52 -5.90 1.21
CA GLY A 55 8.42 -4.78 1.45
C GLY A 55 7.71 -3.45 1.47
N PHE A 56 8.49 -2.39 1.55
CA PHE A 56 8.00 -1.03 1.65
C PHE A 56 8.82 -0.11 0.76
N VAL A 57 8.17 0.90 0.19
CA VAL A 57 8.84 1.93 -0.61
C VAL A 57 8.39 3.29 -0.14
N GLY A 58 9.29 4.27 -0.19
CA GLY A 58 8.96 5.66 0.05
C GLY A 58 8.52 6.33 -1.25
N ASN A 59 7.60 7.26 -1.17
CA ASN A 59 7.14 8.06 -2.31
C ASN A 59 7.58 9.52 -2.15
N GLY A 60 7.91 10.17 -3.24
CA GLY A 60 8.40 11.53 -3.24
C GLY A 60 9.68 11.67 -2.41
N ASP A 61 9.68 12.58 -1.43
CA ASP A 61 10.82 12.82 -0.56
C ASP A 61 10.89 11.86 0.64
N THR A 62 9.98 10.90 0.72
CA THR A 62 9.94 9.94 1.81
C THR A 62 10.85 8.75 1.52
N GLN A 63 11.63 8.36 2.51
CA GLN A 63 12.42 7.13 2.49
C GLN A 63 11.82 6.14 3.46
N ALA A 64 11.76 4.87 3.08
CA ALA A 64 11.17 3.81 3.88
C ALA A 64 12.22 2.74 4.22
N TYR A 65 12.24 2.35 5.49
CA TYR A 65 13.12 1.30 6.01
C TYR A 65 12.27 0.31 6.80
N GLY A 66 12.07 -0.87 6.22
CA GLY A 66 11.22 -1.89 6.85
C GLY A 66 12.00 -3.10 7.28
N SER A 67 11.52 -3.77 8.33
CA SER A 67 12.05 -5.04 8.80
C SER A 67 10.95 -5.88 9.44
N VAL A 68 11.13 -7.20 9.40
CA VAL A 68 10.21 -8.15 10.06
C VAL A 68 10.46 -8.10 11.56
N VAL A 69 9.39 -8.08 12.35
CA VAL A 69 9.50 -8.16 13.81
C VAL A 69 9.80 -9.61 14.18
N PRO A 70 10.93 -9.88 14.89
CA PRO A 70 11.30 -11.24 15.25
C PRO A 70 10.25 -11.89 16.16
N GLY A 71 9.93 -13.15 15.88
CA GLY A 71 9.01 -13.95 16.71
C GLY A 71 7.52 -13.66 16.52
N VAL A 72 7.16 -12.70 15.67
CA VAL A 72 5.76 -12.37 15.36
C VAL A 72 5.56 -12.48 13.86
N GLY A 73 4.92 -13.55 13.41
CA GLY A 73 4.65 -13.76 11.98
C GLY A 73 3.71 -12.69 11.42
N GLY A 74 4.03 -12.19 10.23
CA GLY A 74 3.20 -11.22 9.55
C GLY A 74 3.26 -9.80 10.09
N ARG A 75 4.14 -9.51 11.04
CA ARG A 75 4.31 -8.15 11.57
C ARG A 75 5.61 -7.53 11.09
N HIS A 76 5.52 -6.31 10.62
CA HIS A 76 6.65 -5.53 10.14
C HIS A 76 6.70 -4.20 10.86
N ARG A 77 7.90 -3.69 11.07
CA ARG A 77 8.12 -2.33 11.56
C ARG A 77 8.76 -1.51 10.46
N VAL A 78 8.21 -0.34 10.20
CA VAL A 78 8.67 0.52 9.10
C VAL A 78 8.98 1.90 9.65
N VAL A 79 10.16 2.42 9.30
CA VAL A 79 10.52 3.81 9.59
C VAL A 79 10.39 4.59 8.29
N LEU A 80 9.58 5.64 8.33
CA LEU A 80 9.39 6.55 7.20
C LEU A 80 10.01 7.89 7.56
N VAL A 81 10.90 8.39 6.71
CA VAL A 81 11.61 9.65 6.93
C VAL A 81 11.35 10.58 5.76
N SER A 82 10.89 11.80 6.04
CA SER A 82 10.70 12.84 5.04
C SER A 82 11.73 13.95 5.25
N ARG A 83 12.48 14.25 4.20
CA ARG A 83 13.51 15.29 4.25
C ARG A 83 12.95 16.69 4.22
N SER A 84 11.81 16.87 3.58
CA SER A 84 11.26 18.21 3.32
C SER A 84 10.22 18.64 4.36
N GLY A 85 9.85 17.77 5.31
CA GLY A 85 8.72 18.02 6.21
C GLY A 85 7.38 18.05 5.50
N SER A 86 7.33 17.65 4.24
CA SER A 86 6.08 17.50 3.49
C SER A 86 5.36 16.24 3.88
N SER A 87 4.18 16.04 3.30
CA SER A 87 3.35 14.85 3.54
C SER A 87 4.14 13.56 3.36
N ILE A 88 4.08 12.68 4.35
CA ILE A 88 4.76 11.38 4.30
C ILE A 88 3.87 10.41 3.53
N GLN A 89 4.38 9.91 2.41
CA GLN A 89 3.69 8.96 1.55
C GLN A 89 4.57 7.76 1.30
N PHE A 90 3.96 6.58 1.23
CA PHE A 90 4.70 5.33 1.07
C PHE A 90 3.86 4.29 0.34
N GLY A 91 4.48 3.16 0.03
CA GLY A 91 3.79 2.02 -0.54
C GLY A 91 4.12 0.76 0.23
N ILE A 92 3.15 -0.12 0.35
CA ILE A 92 3.31 -1.47 0.90
C ILE A 92 3.30 -2.43 -0.28
N GLU A 93 4.41 -3.12 -0.50
CA GLU A 93 4.52 -4.13 -1.54
C GLU A 93 3.88 -5.42 -1.04
N VAL A 94 2.89 -5.92 -1.77
CA VAL A 94 2.14 -7.12 -1.40
C VAL A 94 2.21 -8.17 -2.51
N GLU A 95 2.06 -9.44 -2.14
CA GLU A 95 2.05 -10.55 -3.09
C GLU A 95 0.77 -10.63 -3.89
N ASP A 96 -0.35 -10.21 -3.31
CA ASP A 96 -1.66 -10.28 -3.94
C ASP A 96 -2.54 -9.10 -3.50
N LEU A 97 -2.88 -8.24 -4.46
CA LEU A 97 -3.76 -7.09 -4.22
C LEU A 97 -5.19 -7.48 -3.86
N ARG A 98 -5.58 -8.72 -4.11
CA ARG A 98 -6.90 -9.24 -3.75
C ARG A 98 -6.99 -9.74 -2.33
N ALA A 99 -5.85 -9.99 -1.70
CA ALA A 99 -5.82 -10.44 -0.32
C ALA A 99 -6.32 -9.33 0.61
N GLU A 100 -6.60 -9.70 1.85
CA GLU A 100 -7.02 -8.75 2.85
C GLU A 100 -5.98 -7.63 3.00
N THR A 101 -6.45 -6.39 3.08
CA THR A 101 -5.58 -5.22 3.22
C THR A 101 -4.84 -5.29 4.56
N PRO A 102 -3.51 -5.09 4.56
CA PRO A 102 -2.75 -5.04 5.81
C PRO A 102 -3.25 -3.92 6.72
N ILE A 103 -3.05 -4.12 8.02
CA ILE A 103 -3.36 -3.11 9.03
C ILE A 103 -2.09 -2.36 9.36
N ALA A 104 -2.12 -1.03 9.22
CA ALA A 104 -0.97 -0.17 9.52
C ALA A 104 -1.34 0.82 10.61
N ILE A 105 -0.53 0.86 11.66
CA ILE A 105 -0.72 1.78 12.78
C ILE A 105 0.56 2.57 13.05
N VAL A 106 0.38 3.83 13.46
CA VAL A 106 1.51 4.68 13.86
C VAL A 106 1.84 4.40 15.32
N VAL A 107 3.09 4.04 15.59
CA VAL A 107 3.55 3.76 16.95
C VAL A 107 4.50 4.83 17.49
N PHE A 108 5.06 5.66 16.61
CA PHE A 108 5.92 6.77 16.99
C PHE A 108 5.92 7.82 15.89
N ALA A 109 6.04 9.08 16.28
CA ALA A 109 6.15 10.19 15.34
C ALA A 109 7.06 11.27 15.91
N ALA A 110 7.85 11.91 15.03
CA ALA A 110 8.71 13.03 15.37
C ALA A 110 8.63 14.11 14.29
N GLY A 111 8.74 15.36 14.70
CA GLY A 111 8.80 16.47 13.77
C GLY A 111 10.14 16.53 13.03
N ALA A 112 10.23 17.42 12.06
CA ALA A 112 11.47 17.70 11.34
C ALA A 112 12.57 18.26 12.28
N ASP A 113 12.18 18.73 13.44
CA ASP A 113 13.06 19.21 14.52
C ASP A 113 13.56 18.09 15.43
N ASN A 114 13.24 16.82 15.13
CA ASN A 114 13.55 15.65 15.93
C ASN A 114 12.86 15.60 17.31
N ILE A 115 11.83 16.39 17.49
CA ILE A 115 11.07 16.39 18.74
C ILE A 115 9.90 15.40 18.60
N PRO A 116 9.75 14.44 19.54
CA PRO A 116 8.62 13.54 19.52
C PRO A 116 7.29 14.28 19.57
N LYS A 117 6.30 13.79 18.81
CA LYS A 117 4.96 14.36 18.75
C LYS A 117 3.94 13.38 19.31
N LEU A 118 2.86 13.91 19.82
CA LEU A 118 1.73 13.11 20.28
C LEU A 118 1.09 12.40 19.10
N LEU A 119 0.66 11.15 19.31
CA LEU A 119 0.02 10.35 18.26
C LEU A 119 -1.45 10.68 18.05
N ALA A 120 -2.06 11.43 18.97
CA ALA A 120 -3.46 11.83 18.82
C ALA A 120 -3.66 12.60 17.51
N GLY A 121 -4.62 12.16 16.70
CA GLY A 121 -4.89 12.76 15.40
C GLY A 121 -3.93 12.33 14.28
N THR A 122 -2.96 11.46 14.57
CA THR A 122 -2.05 10.91 13.56
C THR A 122 -2.50 9.49 13.20
N LEU A 123 -2.76 9.27 11.92
CA LEU A 123 -3.25 7.99 11.42
C LEU A 123 -2.70 7.69 10.03
N VAL A 124 -2.87 6.44 9.61
CA VAL A 124 -2.50 5.99 8.27
C VAL A 124 -3.75 5.83 7.43
N GLU A 125 -3.72 6.37 6.23
CA GLU A 125 -4.77 6.18 5.23
C GLU A 125 -4.19 5.34 4.10
N LEU A 126 -4.79 4.18 3.84
CA LEU A 126 -4.36 3.26 2.78
C LEU A 126 -5.35 3.30 1.62
N GLU A 127 -4.82 3.29 0.40
CA GLU A 127 -5.58 3.27 -0.83
C GLU A 127 -5.19 2.07 -1.68
N HIS A 128 -6.22 1.39 -2.22
CA HIS A 128 -6.06 0.30 -3.17
C HIS A 128 -5.97 0.79 -4.60
#